data_fb3cb0659ccbce2ba6094a430d19caad
#
_entry.id   fb3cb0659ccbce2ba6094a430d19caad
#
_cell.length_a   1.000
_cell.length_b   1.000
_cell.length_c   1.000
_cell.angle_alpha   90.00
_cell.angle_beta   90.00
_cell.angle_gamma   90.00
#
_symmetry.space_group_name_H-M   'P 1'
#
loop_
_entity.id
_entity.type
_entity.pdbx_description
1 polymer ?
#
loop_
_entity_poly.entity_id
_entity_poly.type
_entity_poly.pdbx_seq_one_letter_code
_entity_poly.pdbx_strand_id
1 'polypeptide(L)'
;CNTSVSGTIGNGTIDMVINVDVAGGGMKVKVNYRGSRLSGNESVEAKITSFTFDSELVTSQPVIDEENKTITFKVSEDATPEELKTLAPTITVSDKATVTPGSGVAQNFAGNVVYTVVAEDGTTNQYTVSIAAKTSVLKFSFEEWENVPGSLWANEYDKPLPTDVLATSAEGAA
;
A
#
# COMPACT_ATOMS: atom_id res chain seq x y z
N CYS A 1 2.51 7.92 62.38
CA CYS A 1 2.73 8.13 60.94
C CYS A 1 1.39 7.95 60.26
N ASN A 2 0.93 8.98 59.61
CA ASN A 2 -0.31 8.94 58.83
C ASN A 2 0.02 9.21 57.37
N THR A 3 -0.43 8.31 56.50
CA THR A 3 -0.16 8.43 55.06
C THR A 3 -1.50 8.47 54.32
N SER A 4 -1.72 9.49 53.53
CA SER A 4 -2.88 9.55 52.65
C SER A 4 -2.41 9.68 51.18
N VAL A 5 -3.10 8.96 50.33
CA VAL A 5 -2.88 9.00 48.87
C VAL A 5 -4.18 9.46 48.23
N SER A 6 -4.11 10.49 47.42
CA SER A 6 -5.22 10.94 46.58
C SER A 6 -4.74 11.23 45.19
N GLY A 7 -5.56 10.96 44.18
CA GLY A 7 -5.20 11.21 42.80
C GLY A 7 -6.31 10.85 41.84
N THR A 8 -6.11 11.19 40.58
CA THR A 8 -7.01 10.90 39.48
C THR A 8 -6.26 10.15 38.39
N ILE A 9 -6.95 9.20 37.77
CA ILE A 9 -6.50 8.51 36.58
C ILE A 9 -7.51 8.81 35.47
N GLY A 10 -7.05 9.40 34.40
CA GLY A 10 -7.90 9.71 33.25
C GLY A 10 -7.08 10.16 32.03
N ASN A 11 -7.58 9.88 30.82
CA ASN A 11 -6.95 10.28 29.55
C ASN A 11 -5.45 9.92 29.44
N GLY A 12 -5.07 8.72 29.93
CA GLY A 12 -3.67 8.28 29.86
C GLY A 12 -2.70 8.99 30.80
N THR A 13 -3.19 9.81 31.73
CA THR A 13 -2.38 10.48 32.75
C THR A 13 -2.73 10.03 34.16
N ILE A 14 -1.73 9.97 34.99
CA ILE A 14 -1.86 9.72 36.45
C ILE A 14 -1.35 10.95 37.17
N ASP A 15 -2.23 11.61 37.90
CA ASP A 15 -1.86 12.63 38.85
C ASP A 15 -2.10 12.09 40.25
N MET A 16 -1.04 11.98 41.06
CA MET A 16 -1.10 11.40 42.42
C MET A 16 -0.40 12.31 43.39
N VAL A 17 -1.05 12.54 44.52
CA VAL A 17 -0.50 13.25 45.63
C VAL A 17 -0.38 12.33 46.83
N ILE A 18 0.83 12.14 47.33
CA ILE A 18 1.12 11.35 48.50
C ILE A 18 1.48 12.36 49.65
N ASN A 19 0.69 12.34 50.68
CA ASN A 19 1.00 13.12 51.89
C ASN A 19 1.46 12.14 52.98
N VAL A 20 2.64 12.37 53.52
CA VAL A 20 3.23 11.58 54.60
C VAL A 20 3.46 12.49 55.79
N ASP A 21 2.78 12.20 56.91
CA ASP A 21 3.03 12.83 58.19
C ASP A 21 4.02 11.96 58.98
N VAL A 22 5.21 12.52 59.21
CA VAL A 22 6.25 11.82 60.01
C VAL A 22 6.00 12.06 61.50
N ALA A 23 5.77 10.99 62.25
CA ALA A 23 5.51 11.07 63.67
C ALA A 23 6.73 11.63 64.44
N GLY A 24 6.51 12.67 65.24
CA GLY A 24 7.47 13.19 66.18
C GLY A 24 8.18 14.51 65.83
N GLY A 25 7.92 15.13 64.69
CA GLY A 25 8.67 16.31 64.29
C GLY A 25 7.97 17.37 63.45
N GLY A 26 6.70 17.24 63.18
CA GLY A 26 5.95 18.25 62.41
C GLY A 26 6.33 18.33 60.93
N MET A 27 7.07 17.38 60.41
CA MET A 27 7.44 17.34 59.00
C MET A 27 6.30 16.68 58.18
N LYS A 28 5.79 17.43 57.22
CA LYS A 28 4.84 16.95 56.21
C LYS A 28 5.54 16.91 54.88
N VAL A 29 5.61 15.69 54.28
CA VAL A 29 6.18 15.52 52.96
C VAL A 29 5.01 15.38 52.01
N LYS A 30 4.96 16.25 51.00
CA LYS A 30 4.03 16.16 49.88
C LYS A 30 4.79 15.75 48.62
N VAL A 31 4.52 14.57 48.11
CA VAL A 31 5.09 14.09 46.84
C VAL A 31 4.00 14.22 45.78
N ASN A 32 4.27 15.01 44.77
CA ASN A 32 3.42 15.08 43.59
C ASN A 32 4.05 14.17 42.52
N TYR A 33 3.31 13.15 42.11
CA TYR A 33 3.68 12.29 41.01
C TYR A 33 2.81 12.61 39.80
N ARG A 34 3.44 12.96 38.70
CA ARG A 34 2.77 13.16 37.40
C ARG A 34 3.40 12.21 36.42
N GLY A 35 2.63 11.22 35.97
CA GLY A 35 3.05 10.27 34.97
C GLY A 35 2.07 10.27 33.80
N SER A 36 2.56 10.23 32.59
CA SER A 36 1.77 9.82 31.43
C SER A 36 1.86 8.31 31.27
N ARG A 37 0.79 7.68 30.83
CA ARG A 37 0.83 6.30 30.39
C ARG A 37 1.91 6.20 29.28
N LEU A 38 2.92 5.39 29.49
CA LEU A 38 3.71 4.92 28.37
C LEU A 38 2.75 4.10 27.50
N SER A 39 2.48 4.58 26.31
CA SER A 39 1.71 3.86 25.30
C SER A 39 2.51 2.61 24.89
N GLY A 40 2.44 1.57 25.71
CA GLY A 40 3.23 0.35 25.50
C GLY A 40 2.47 -0.74 24.76
N ASN A 41 1.24 -0.49 24.35
CA ASN A 41 0.39 -1.50 23.73
C ASN A 41 -0.31 -1.01 22.45
N GLU A 42 0.08 0.16 21.96
CA GLU A 42 -0.41 0.67 20.68
C GLU A 42 0.44 0.08 19.55
N SER A 43 -0.22 -0.34 18.47
CA SER A 43 0.47 -0.89 17.32
C SER A 43 1.31 0.19 16.62
N VAL A 44 2.58 -0.09 16.42
CA VAL A 44 3.53 0.75 15.67
C VAL A 44 3.55 0.40 14.16
N GLU A 45 2.78 -0.62 13.77
CA GLU A 45 2.80 -1.12 12.39
C GLU A 45 1.96 -0.25 11.46
N ALA A 46 2.61 0.51 10.61
CA ALA A 46 2.03 1.31 9.54
C ALA A 46 2.33 0.68 8.17
N LYS A 47 1.69 -0.46 7.85
CA LYS A 47 1.96 -1.20 6.61
C LYS A 47 0.70 -1.39 5.77
N ILE A 48 0.88 -1.41 4.45
CA ILE A 48 -0.12 -1.92 3.51
C ILE A 48 0.12 -3.42 3.35
N THR A 49 -0.82 -4.23 3.81
CA THR A 49 -0.72 -5.70 3.77
C THR A 49 -1.31 -6.29 2.49
N SER A 50 -2.24 -5.59 1.85
CA SER A 50 -2.80 -5.97 0.56
C SER A 50 -3.20 -4.73 -0.22
N PHE A 51 -2.97 -4.77 -1.52
CA PHE A 51 -3.35 -3.73 -2.46
C PHE A 51 -3.76 -4.40 -3.78
N THR A 52 -5.03 -4.31 -4.14
CA THR A 52 -5.58 -5.00 -5.31
C THR A 52 -6.52 -4.11 -6.10
N PHE A 53 -6.70 -4.41 -7.37
CA PHE A 53 -7.70 -3.79 -8.23
C PHE A 53 -8.68 -4.83 -8.72
N ASP A 54 -9.95 -4.48 -8.75
CA ASP A 54 -11.01 -5.22 -9.44
C ASP A 54 -11.34 -4.47 -10.75
N SER A 55 -10.44 -4.59 -11.73
CA SER A 55 -10.54 -3.90 -13.02
C SER A 55 -9.82 -4.68 -14.10
N GLU A 56 -10.47 -4.88 -15.24
CA GLU A 56 -9.88 -5.53 -16.41
C GLU A 56 -8.75 -4.72 -17.05
N LEU A 57 -8.65 -3.43 -16.71
CA LEU A 57 -7.54 -2.59 -17.16
C LEU A 57 -6.22 -3.00 -16.50
N VAL A 58 -6.27 -3.66 -15.33
CA VAL A 58 -5.09 -4.10 -14.61
C VAL A 58 -4.70 -5.50 -15.07
N THR A 59 -3.63 -5.59 -15.83
CA THR A 59 -3.13 -6.85 -16.42
C THR A 59 -2.24 -7.66 -15.48
N SER A 60 -1.69 -7.01 -14.44
CA SER A 60 -0.94 -7.67 -13.38
C SER A 60 -1.25 -7.02 -12.05
N GLN A 61 -1.63 -7.83 -11.07
CA GLN A 61 -1.93 -7.35 -9.73
C GLN A 61 -0.72 -6.63 -9.10
N PRO A 62 -0.99 -5.64 -8.23
CA PRO A 62 0.05 -4.88 -7.58
C PRO A 62 1.02 -5.71 -6.77
N VAL A 63 2.31 -5.37 -6.88
CA VAL A 63 3.39 -5.93 -6.07
C VAL A 63 3.84 -4.86 -5.07
N ILE A 64 3.81 -5.22 -3.80
CA ILE A 64 4.23 -4.35 -2.68
C ILE A 64 5.69 -4.61 -2.39
N ASP A 65 6.50 -3.57 -2.45
CA ASP A 65 7.89 -3.53 -1.98
C ASP A 65 7.94 -2.80 -0.64
N GLU A 66 8.04 -3.57 0.43
CA GLU A 66 8.08 -3.05 1.80
C GLU A 66 9.38 -2.32 2.13
N GLU A 67 10.48 -2.67 1.50
CA GLU A 67 11.79 -2.05 1.74
C GLU A 67 11.83 -0.62 1.16
N ASN A 68 11.36 -0.47 -0.08
CA ASN A 68 11.36 0.82 -0.78
C ASN A 68 10.04 1.59 -0.61
N LYS A 69 9.03 1.00 0.05
CA LYS A 69 7.70 1.57 0.20
C LYS A 69 7.07 1.95 -1.13
N THR A 70 7.19 1.06 -2.10
CA THR A 70 6.62 1.23 -3.44
C THR A 70 5.63 0.11 -3.75
N ILE A 71 4.61 0.45 -4.52
CA ILE A 71 3.64 -0.50 -5.04
C ILE A 71 3.59 -0.31 -6.55
N THR A 72 3.84 -1.38 -7.30
CA THR A 72 3.86 -1.32 -8.76
C THR A 72 2.90 -2.34 -9.37
N PHE A 73 2.25 -1.96 -10.45
CA PHE A 73 1.31 -2.82 -11.19
C PHE A 73 1.40 -2.55 -12.68
N LYS A 74 0.75 -3.39 -13.48
CA LYS A 74 0.72 -3.24 -14.94
C LYS A 74 -0.71 -3.04 -15.41
N VAL A 75 -0.87 -2.23 -16.44
CA VAL A 75 -2.15 -1.97 -17.09
C VAL A 75 -2.09 -2.32 -18.57
N SER A 76 -3.26 -2.48 -19.19
CA SER A 76 -3.37 -2.64 -20.65
C SER A 76 -2.75 -1.45 -21.38
N GLU A 77 -2.14 -1.69 -22.54
CA GLU A 77 -1.66 -0.61 -23.43
C GLU A 77 -2.80 0.28 -23.92
N ASP A 78 -3.97 -0.30 -24.09
CA ASP A 78 -5.17 0.40 -24.52
C ASP A 78 -5.76 1.31 -23.43
N ALA A 79 -5.28 1.20 -22.17
CA ALA A 79 -5.76 1.99 -21.06
C ALA A 79 -5.53 3.49 -21.31
N THR A 80 -6.61 4.22 -21.37
CA THR A 80 -6.60 5.69 -21.58
C THR A 80 -6.30 6.43 -20.28
N PRO A 81 -5.75 7.65 -20.32
CA PRO A 81 -5.53 8.46 -19.12
C PRO A 81 -6.81 8.75 -18.34
N GLU A 82 -7.97 8.80 -19.00
CA GLU A 82 -9.25 9.02 -18.34
C GLU A 82 -9.69 7.80 -17.53
N GLU A 83 -9.50 6.59 -18.07
CA GLU A 83 -9.80 5.35 -17.36
C GLU A 83 -8.87 5.15 -16.15
N LEU A 84 -7.61 5.54 -16.26
CA LEU A 84 -6.64 5.50 -15.14
C LEU A 84 -7.01 6.43 -13.98
N LYS A 85 -7.86 7.43 -14.20
CA LYS A 85 -8.38 8.31 -13.13
C LYS A 85 -9.51 7.66 -12.33
N THR A 86 -10.09 6.58 -12.83
CA THR A 86 -11.25 5.93 -12.20
C THR A 86 -10.89 4.68 -11.42
N LEU A 87 -9.63 4.26 -11.45
CA LEU A 87 -9.17 3.08 -10.73
C LEU A 87 -9.29 3.27 -9.23
N ALA A 88 -10.02 2.38 -8.58
CA ALA A 88 -10.26 2.38 -7.15
C ALA A 88 -9.66 1.11 -6.53
N PRO A 89 -8.54 1.20 -5.80
CA PRO A 89 -7.91 0.03 -5.21
C PRO A 89 -8.65 -0.44 -3.96
N THR A 90 -8.68 -1.76 -3.75
CA THR A 90 -9.01 -2.35 -2.46
C THR A 90 -7.73 -2.50 -1.65
N ILE A 91 -7.68 -1.84 -0.48
CA ILE A 91 -6.50 -1.75 0.37
C ILE A 91 -6.78 -2.35 1.73
N THR A 92 -5.88 -3.21 2.19
CA THR A 92 -5.85 -3.68 3.58
C THR A 92 -4.55 -3.21 4.22
N VAL A 93 -4.64 -2.74 5.45
CA VAL A 93 -3.50 -2.25 6.23
C VAL A 93 -3.31 -3.10 7.49
N SER A 94 -2.19 -2.90 8.19
CA SER A 94 -1.92 -3.52 9.48
C SER A 94 -3.02 -3.21 10.50
N ASP A 95 -3.14 -4.06 11.52
CA ASP A 95 -4.19 -3.94 12.54
C ASP A 95 -4.18 -2.56 13.18
N LYS A 96 -5.39 -1.97 13.32
CA LYS A 96 -5.63 -0.62 13.88
C LYS A 96 -4.97 0.53 13.12
N ALA A 97 -4.30 0.29 11.98
CA ALA A 97 -3.80 1.35 11.12
C ALA A 97 -4.90 1.92 10.23
N THR A 98 -4.67 3.13 9.74
CA THR A 98 -5.54 3.80 8.76
C THR A 98 -4.74 4.19 7.53
N VAL A 99 -5.40 4.30 6.38
CA VAL A 99 -4.75 4.70 5.12
C VAL A 99 -5.49 5.87 4.46
N THR A 100 -4.71 6.77 3.90
CA THR A 100 -5.23 7.92 3.14
C THR A 100 -4.44 8.05 1.84
N PRO A 101 -5.09 8.11 0.65
CA PRO A 101 -6.53 7.95 0.38
C PRO A 101 -7.08 6.61 0.85
N GLY A 102 -8.40 6.54 1.14
CA GLY A 102 -9.04 5.32 1.67
C GLY A 102 -9.18 4.22 0.62
N SER A 103 -9.41 2.99 1.09
CA SER A 103 -9.76 1.85 0.25
C SER A 103 -11.04 2.13 -0.55
N GLY A 104 -11.08 1.75 -1.82
CA GLY A 104 -12.23 1.94 -2.71
C GLY A 104 -12.40 3.38 -3.24
N VAL A 105 -11.49 4.29 -2.92
CA VAL A 105 -11.53 5.66 -3.44
C VAL A 105 -10.73 5.75 -4.73
N ALA A 106 -11.40 6.17 -5.82
CA ALA A 106 -10.78 6.34 -7.12
C ALA A 106 -9.64 7.38 -7.07
N GLN A 107 -8.53 7.05 -7.70
CA GLN A 107 -7.34 7.90 -7.77
C GLN A 107 -6.84 8.01 -9.21
N ASN A 108 -6.07 9.04 -9.50
CA ASN A 108 -5.48 9.25 -10.82
C ASN A 108 -4.13 8.55 -10.95
N PHE A 109 -4.14 7.32 -11.46
CA PHE A 109 -2.93 6.54 -11.71
C PHE A 109 -2.24 6.86 -13.05
N ALA A 110 -2.66 7.88 -13.78
CA ALA A 110 -1.86 8.40 -14.90
C ALA A 110 -0.50 8.97 -14.43
N GLY A 111 -0.37 9.21 -13.12
CA GLY A 111 0.89 9.54 -12.43
C GLY A 111 1.06 8.73 -11.16
N ASN A 112 2.09 9.05 -10.39
CA ASN A 112 2.31 8.42 -9.09
C ASN A 112 1.27 8.88 -8.07
N VAL A 113 0.74 7.94 -7.29
CA VAL A 113 -0.19 8.22 -6.19
C VAL A 113 0.48 7.84 -4.88
N VAL A 114 0.44 8.72 -3.89
CA VAL A 114 1.02 8.47 -2.57
C VAL A 114 -0.09 8.12 -1.57
N TYR A 115 0.07 7.00 -0.90
CA TYR A 115 -0.78 6.56 0.19
C TYR A 115 -0.03 6.69 1.51
N THR A 116 -0.63 7.37 2.47
CA THR A 116 -0.10 7.52 3.82
C THR A 116 -0.81 6.55 4.76
N VAL A 117 -0.07 5.69 5.40
CA VAL A 117 -0.56 4.78 6.44
C VAL A 117 -0.16 5.31 7.80
N VAL A 118 -1.11 5.36 8.71
CA VAL A 118 -0.90 5.82 10.10
C VAL A 118 -1.25 4.68 11.05
N ALA A 119 -0.31 4.26 11.86
CA ALA A 119 -0.50 3.28 12.92
C ALA A 119 -1.25 3.85 14.13
N GLU A 120 -1.67 3.00 15.06
CA GLU A 120 -2.39 3.39 16.28
C GLU A 120 -1.59 4.36 17.16
N ASP A 121 -0.26 4.22 17.23
CA ASP A 121 0.64 5.09 17.98
C ASP A 121 0.97 6.42 17.27
N GLY A 122 0.49 6.62 16.05
CA GLY A 122 0.78 7.77 15.21
C GLY A 122 2.00 7.60 14.29
N THR A 123 2.68 6.46 14.31
CA THR A 123 3.75 6.16 13.35
C THR A 123 3.19 6.18 11.93
N THR A 124 3.91 6.82 11.00
CA THR A 124 3.46 7.00 9.62
C THR A 124 4.43 6.42 8.62
N ASN A 125 3.91 5.78 7.57
CA ASN A 125 4.64 5.36 6.38
C ASN A 125 3.93 5.84 5.12
N GLN A 126 4.71 6.15 4.10
CA GLN A 126 4.18 6.54 2.79
C GLN A 126 4.56 5.50 1.74
N TYR A 127 3.58 5.07 0.96
CA TYR A 127 3.76 4.17 -0.17
C TYR A 127 3.50 4.92 -1.46
N THR A 128 4.45 4.84 -2.41
CA THR A 128 4.28 5.40 -3.74
C THR A 128 3.77 4.32 -4.68
N VAL A 129 2.58 4.52 -5.23
CA VAL A 129 1.96 3.60 -6.19
C VAL A 129 2.17 4.11 -7.60
N SER A 130 2.67 3.26 -8.49
CA SER A 130 2.96 3.62 -9.87
C SER A 130 2.71 2.46 -10.83
N ILE A 131 2.45 2.79 -12.10
CA ILE A 131 2.40 1.82 -13.18
C ILE A 131 3.84 1.49 -13.59
N ALA A 132 4.23 0.19 -13.45
CA ALA A 132 5.56 -0.29 -13.81
C ALA A 132 5.77 -0.37 -15.33
N ALA A 133 4.74 -0.83 -16.05
CA ALA A 133 4.75 -0.93 -17.50
C ALA A 133 3.32 -1.02 -18.04
N LYS A 134 3.14 -0.60 -19.27
CA LYS A 134 1.98 -0.98 -20.07
C LYS A 134 2.32 -2.30 -20.79
N THR A 135 1.39 -3.23 -20.82
CA THR A 135 1.58 -4.51 -21.48
C THR A 135 0.75 -4.51 -22.74
N SER A 136 1.41 -4.60 -23.90
CA SER A 136 0.72 -4.90 -25.14
C SER A 136 0.24 -6.35 -25.10
N VAL A 137 -1.06 -6.52 -25.13
CA VAL A 137 -1.63 -7.80 -25.53
C VAL A 137 -1.66 -7.77 -27.05
N LEU A 138 -0.73 -8.45 -27.69
CA LEU A 138 -0.80 -8.68 -29.15
C LEU A 138 -2.09 -9.48 -29.39
N LYS A 139 -3.17 -8.78 -29.66
CA LYS A 139 -4.40 -9.39 -30.17
C LYS A 139 -4.16 -9.68 -31.64
N PHE A 140 -3.64 -10.85 -31.95
CA PHE A 140 -3.72 -11.37 -33.31
C PHE A 140 -5.19 -11.71 -33.56
N SER A 141 -5.95 -10.80 -34.18
CA SER A 141 -7.21 -11.19 -34.78
C SER A 141 -6.88 -11.94 -36.06
N PHE A 142 -7.33 -13.19 -36.13
CA PHE A 142 -7.15 -14.03 -37.31
C PHE A 142 -7.82 -13.44 -38.58
N GLU A 143 -8.66 -12.43 -38.40
CA GLU A 143 -9.36 -11.70 -39.48
C GLU A 143 -8.46 -10.73 -40.24
N GLU A 144 -7.37 -10.23 -39.63
CA GLU A 144 -6.43 -9.36 -40.35
C GLU A 144 -5.44 -10.14 -41.24
N TRP A 145 -5.35 -11.46 -41.07
CA TRP A 145 -4.50 -12.30 -41.87
C TRP A 145 -4.90 -12.33 -43.35
N GLU A 146 -6.18 -12.18 -43.67
CA GLU A 146 -6.68 -12.17 -45.05
C GLU A 146 -6.34 -10.92 -45.85
N ASN A 147 -5.93 -9.82 -45.18
CA ASN A 147 -5.64 -8.54 -45.81
C ASN A 147 -4.16 -8.20 -45.94
N VAL A 148 -3.27 -9.17 -45.72
CA VAL A 148 -1.83 -8.94 -45.99
C VAL A 148 -1.68 -8.85 -47.51
N PRO A 149 -1.24 -7.68 -48.04
CA PRO A 149 -1.05 -7.55 -49.50
C PRO A 149 -0.16 -8.65 -50.00
N GLY A 150 -0.61 -9.37 -51.03
CA GLY A 150 0.12 -10.53 -51.62
C GLY A 150 1.54 -10.20 -52.05
N SER A 151 1.91 -8.93 -52.16
CA SER A 151 3.28 -8.48 -52.43
C SER A 151 4.29 -8.73 -51.30
N LEU A 152 3.82 -8.93 -50.07
CA LEU A 152 4.70 -9.25 -48.93
C LEU A 152 5.13 -10.74 -48.95
N TRP A 153 4.39 -11.61 -49.62
CA TRP A 153 4.66 -13.05 -49.70
C TRP A 153 5.50 -13.44 -50.91
N ALA A 154 5.53 -12.60 -51.95
CA ALA A 154 6.10 -12.97 -53.23
C ALA A 154 7.65 -12.95 -53.30
N ASN A 155 8.32 -12.34 -52.32
CA ASN A 155 9.76 -12.10 -52.40
C ASN A 155 10.61 -12.73 -51.27
N GLU A 156 10.04 -13.51 -50.35
CA GLU A 156 10.78 -14.01 -49.19
C GLU A 156 10.69 -15.54 -48.97
N TYR A 157 10.31 -16.30 -50.00
CA TYR A 157 10.25 -17.76 -49.89
C TYR A 157 11.60 -18.46 -49.66
N ASP A 158 12.72 -17.75 -49.80
CA ASP A 158 14.06 -18.29 -49.65
C ASP A 158 14.80 -17.84 -48.35
N LYS A 159 14.14 -17.08 -47.46
CA LYS A 159 14.76 -16.76 -46.18
C LYS A 159 14.21 -17.63 -45.06
N PRO A 160 15.09 -18.32 -44.28
CA PRO A 160 14.62 -19.03 -43.10
C PRO A 160 13.95 -18.04 -42.12
N LEU A 161 12.79 -18.41 -41.62
CA LEU A 161 12.08 -17.64 -40.57
C LEU A 161 13.03 -17.41 -39.41
N PRO A 162 13.03 -16.20 -38.83
CA PRO A 162 13.81 -15.94 -37.62
C PRO A 162 13.44 -16.97 -36.54
N THR A 163 14.43 -17.59 -35.94
CA THR A 163 14.26 -18.66 -34.95
C THR A 163 13.54 -18.19 -33.68
N ASP A 164 13.49 -16.90 -33.46
CA ASP A 164 12.76 -16.26 -32.35
C ASP A 164 11.24 -16.25 -32.51
N VAL A 165 10.73 -16.33 -33.76
CA VAL A 165 9.28 -16.45 -34.00
C VAL A 165 8.78 -17.88 -33.75
N LEU A 166 9.65 -18.87 -33.86
CA LEU A 166 9.30 -20.28 -33.59
C LEU A 166 9.33 -20.64 -32.11
N ALA A 167 10.07 -19.88 -31.27
CA ALA A 167 10.19 -20.16 -29.85
C ALA A 167 8.93 -19.76 -29.06
N THR A 168 8.17 -18.76 -29.52
CA THR A 168 6.95 -18.27 -28.86
C THR A 168 5.70 -19.08 -29.14
N SER A 169 5.70 -19.89 -30.21
CA SER A 169 4.55 -20.75 -30.55
C SER A 169 4.55 -22.11 -29.81
N ALA A 170 5.66 -22.49 -29.17
CA ALA A 170 5.79 -23.78 -28.46
C ALA A 170 5.40 -23.69 -26.95
N GLU A 171 5.35 -22.51 -26.36
CA GLU A 171 4.98 -22.34 -24.92
C GLU A 171 3.48 -22.13 -24.69
N GLY A 172 2.68 -22.00 -25.71
CA GLY A 172 1.23 -21.82 -25.61
C GLY A 172 0.39 -23.10 -25.77
N ALA A 173 1.00 -24.28 -25.80
CA ALA A 173 0.32 -25.56 -26.04
C ALA A 173 0.62 -26.62 -24.97
N ALA A 174 0.55 -26.19 -23.68
CA ALA A 174 0.55 -27.13 -22.55
C ALA A 174 -0.52 -26.72 -21.54
#